data_5f3a2ad995b7ef2e1ca97ef507fc449d
#
_entry.id   5f3a2ad995b7ef2e1ca97ef507fc449d
#
_cell.length_a   1.000
_cell.length_b   1.000
_cell.length_c   1.000
_cell.angle_alpha   90.00
_cell.angle_beta   90.00
_cell.angle_gamma   90.00
#
_symmetry.space_group_name_H-M   'P 1'
#
loop_
_entity.id
_entity.type
_entity.pdbx_description
1 polymer ?
#
loop_
_entity_poly.entity_id
_entity_poly.type
_entity_poly.pdbx_seq_one_letter_code
_entity_poly.pdbx_strand_id
1 'polypeptide(L)'
;WTPLSVWYNDAGQALQFEIFDDANFLVLVEPRIILQAPDDYLLAGIGDTLAKWYEAVVLAPQPETLPLTVRLGINSACAIRDLLLTSSEQALADKQQRRLTQAFCDVVDAIIAGGGMVGGLGERYTRVAAAHAVHNGLTVLPQTEKFLHGTKVAYGILVQSALLGQDDVLAQLITAYRRFHLPTRLSELDVDIHNTAEIDRVIAHTLRPVESIHYLPVTLTPDTLRAAFEKVEFFRI
;
A
#
# COMPACT_ATOMS: atom_id res chain seq x y z
N TRP A 1 12.87 -6.00 -2.97
CA TRP A 1 14.16 -6.51 -2.44
C TRP A 1 14.30 -6.26 -0.92
N THR A 2 13.25 -6.50 -0.18
CA THR A 2 13.24 -6.41 1.27
C THR A 2 13.52 -7.81 1.87
N PRO A 3 14.19 -7.94 3.01
CA PRO A 3 14.37 -9.21 3.71
C PRO A 3 13.08 -9.63 4.42
N LEU A 4 11.97 -9.69 3.69
CA LEU A 4 10.66 -10.05 4.22
C LEU A 4 9.94 -10.96 3.23
N SER A 5 9.33 -12.02 3.73
CA SER A 5 8.46 -12.91 2.98
C SER A 5 7.10 -13.01 3.64
N VAL A 6 6.05 -13.03 2.84
CA VAL A 6 4.69 -13.29 3.31
C VAL A 6 4.31 -14.71 2.92
N TRP A 7 3.78 -15.46 3.89
CA TRP A 7 3.31 -16.82 3.68
C TRP A 7 1.81 -16.81 3.43
N TYR A 8 1.40 -17.48 2.37
CA TYR A 8 0.01 -17.65 1.99
C TYR A 8 -0.39 -19.12 2.07
N ASN A 9 -1.66 -19.41 2.38
CA ASN A 9 -2.20 -20.76 2.25
C ASN A 9 -2.58 -21.05 0.78
N ASP A 10 -3.00 -22.30 0.51
CA ASP A 10 -3.40 -22.72 -0.84
C ASP A 10 -4.60 -21.96 -1.41
N ALA A 11 -5.37 -21.28 -0.57
CA ALA A 11 -6.47 -20.40 -0.96
C ALA A 11 -6.04 -18.93 -1.19
N GLY A 12 -4.73 -18.62 -1.18
CA GLY A 12 -4.21 -17.27 -1.42
C GLY A 12 -4.40 -16.30 -0.25
N GLN A 13 -4.73 -16.80 0.95
CA GLN A 13 -4.93 -15.95 2.14
C GLN A 13 -3.61 -15.76 2.88
N ALA A 14 -3.29 -14.52 3.25
CA ALA A 14 -2.12 -14.18 4.03
C ALA A 14 -2.20 -14.78 5.45
N LEU A 15 -1.19 -15.56 5.83
CA LEU A 15 -1.10 -16.22 7.14
C LEU A 15 -0.22 -15.42 8.09
N GLN A 16 1.02 -15.18 7.68
CA GLN A 16 2.06 -14.51 8.47
C GLN A 16 3.14 -13.94 7.56
N PHE A 17 4.02 -13.14 8.13
CA PHE A 17 5.25 -12.70 7.46
C PHE A 17 6.47 -13.15 8.27
N GLU A 18 7.60 -13.30 7.59
CA GLU A 18 8.89 -13.63 8.16
C GLU A 18 9.93 -12.62 7.71
N ILE A 19 10.78 -12.19 8.62
CA ILE A 19 11.91 -11.29 8.34
C ILE A 19 13.18 -12.12 8.35
N PHE A 20 13.98 -12.04 7.30
CA PHE A 20 15.27 -12.69 7.18
C PHE A 20 16.39 -11.76 7.64
N ASP A 21 17.46 -12.34 8.18
CA ASP A 21 18.62 -11.58 8.66
C ASP A 21 19.47 -11.00 7.50
N ASP A 22 19.40 -11.64 6.32
CA ASP A 22 20.17 -11.26 5.15
C ASP A 22 19.32 -10.55 4.10
N ALA A 23 19.91 -9.57 3.43
CA ALA A 23 19.33 -8.90 2.27
C ALA A 23 20.07 -9.28 0.98
N ASN A 24 19.49 -8.96 -0.19
CA ASN A 24 20.13 -9.20 -1.48
C ASN A 24 21.45 -8.42 -1.60
N PHE A 25 22.50 -9.10 -2.00
CA PHE A 25 23.80 -8.46 -2.26
C PHE A 25 23.75 -7.48 -3.44
N LEU A 26 22.96 -7.79 -4.46
CA LEU A 26 22.81 -6.98 -5.67
C LEU A 26 21.40 -7.10 -6.21
N VAL A 27 20.81 -5.97 -6.57
CA VAL A 27 19.57 -5.89 -7.34
C VAL A 27 19.88 -5.19 -8.66
N LEU A 28 19.76 -5.92 -9.77
CA LEU A 28 19.96 -5.40 -11.11
C LEU A 28 18.59 -5.13 -11.75
N VAL A 29 18.35 -3.88 -12.12
CA VAL A 29 17.09 -3.46 -12.74
C VAL A 29 17.31 -3.06 -14.19
N GLU A 30 16.61 -3.72 -15.12
CA GLU A 30 16.54 -3.31 -16.52
C GLU A 30 15.13 -2.75 -16.80
N PRO A 31 14.98 -1.42 -16.88
CA PRO A 31 13.65 -0.79 -17.01
C PRO A 31 12.88 -1.21 -18.26
N ARG A 32 13.57 -1.63 -19.34
CA ARG A 32 12.92 -2.11 -20.56
C ARG A 32 12.15 -3.41 -20.35
N ILE A 33 12.56 -4.24 -19.40
CA ILE A 33 11.80 -5.45 -19.03
C ILE A 33 10.49 -5.03 -18.35
N ILE A 34 10.57 -4.08 -17.42
CA ILE A 34 9.39 -3.56 -16.70
C ILE A 34 8.45 -2.84 -17.68
N LEU A 35 9.00 -2.12 -18.67
CA LEU A 35 8.23 -1.45 -19.71
C LEU A 35 7.39 -2.43 -20.55
N GLN A 36 7.85 -3.68 -20.72
CA GLN A 36 7.16 -4.73 -21.47
C GLN A 36 6.22 -5.59 -20.62
N ALA A 37 6.35 -5.55 -19.30
CA ALA A 37 5.49 -6.29 -18.37
C ALA A 37 4.02 -5.79 -18.45
N PRO A 38 3.02 -6.54 -17.96
CA PRO A 38 1.65 -6.06 -17.84
C PRO A 38 1.56 -4.73 -17.08
N ASP A 39 0.61 -3.86 -17.48
CA ASP A 39 0.45 -2.53 -16.90
C ASP A 39 0.11 -2.57 -15.41
N ASP A 40 -0.68 -3.57 -15.03
CA ASP A 40 -1.12 -3.77 -13.63
C ASP A 40 0.04 -3.96 -12.66
N TYR A 41 1.19 -4.48 -13.12
CA TYR A 41 2.35 -4.66 -12.23
C TYR A 41 2.98 -3.33 -11.82
N LEU A 42 3.09 -2.38 -12.74
CA LEU A 42 3.57 -1.04 -12.39
C LEU A 42 2.56 -0.32 -11.50
N LEU A 43 1.27 -0.42 -11.82
CA LEU A 43 0.20 0.17 -11.04
C LEU A 43 0.16 -0.37 -9.61
N ALA A 44 0.26 -1.70 -9.45
CA ALA A 44 0.34 -2.32 -8.13
C ALA A 44 1.61 -1.91 -7.38
N GLY A 45 2.75 -1.81 -8.06
CA GLY A 45 4.00 -1.32 -7.48
C GLY A 45 3.87 0.11 -6.95
N ILE A 46 3.21 1.00 -7.69
CA ILE A 46 2.90 2.37 -7.25
C ILE A 46 2.03 2.33 -5.98
N GLY A 47 0.96 1.55 -5.99
CA GLY A 47 0.02 1.44 -4.86
C GLY A 47 0.68 0.94 -3.59
N ASP A 48 1.47 -0.14 -3.67
CA ASP A 48 2.21 -0.69 -2.54
C ASP A 48 3.27 0.28 -2.00
N THR A 49 3.97 0.96 -2.91
CA THR A 49 5.06 1.86 -2.52
C THR A 49 4.54 3.14 -1.87
N LEU A 50 3.36 3.64 -2.27
CA LEU A 50 2.70 4.74 -1.57
C LEU A 50 2.42 4.42 -0.11
N ALA A 51 2.06 3.18 0.22
CA ALA A 51 1.78 2.77 1.60
C ALA A 51 2.97 3.01 2.54
N LYS A 52 4.19 2.93 2.04
CA LYS A 52 5.39 3.12 2.86
C LYS A 52 5.43 4.45 3.61
N TRP A 53 4.96 5.53 3.00
CA TRP A 53 4.82 6.80 3.71
C TRP A 53 3.65 6.81 4.69
N TYR A 54 2.46 6.41 4.22
CA TYR A 54 1.24 6.53 5.02
C TYR A 54 1.24 5.62 6.24
N GLU A 55 1.94 4.50 6.18
CA GLU A 55 2.12 3.61 7.31
C GLU A 55 3.29 4.06 8.22
N ALA A 56 4.40 4.56 7.64
CA ALA A 56 5.54 5.04 8.42
C ALA A 56 5.18 6.20 9.36
N VAL A 57 4.36 7.15 8.92
CA VAL A 57 3.97 8.31 9.76
C VAL A 57 3.13 7.90 10.96
N VAL A 58 2.42 6.79 10.88
CA VAL A 58 1.68 6.22 12.01
C VAL A 58 2.61 5.50 12.98
N LEU A 59 3.56 4.73 12.44
CA LEU A 59 4.52 3.94 13.23
C LEU A 59 5.60 4.80 13.89
N ALA A 60 5.86 5.98 13.36
CA ALA A 60 6.89 6.91 13.82
C ALA A 60 6.32 8.33 14.01
N PRO A 61 5.44 8.55 15.01
CA PRO A 61 4.81 9.85 15.23
C PRO A 61 5.79 10.95 15.70
N GLN A 62 6.97 10.58 16.17
CA GLN A 62 8.04 11.49 16.61
C GLN A 62 9.37 11.07 15.98
N PRO A 63 9.52 11.20 14.66
CA PRO A 63 10.68 10.67 13.94
C PRO A 63 12.01 11.29 14.39
N GLU A 64 12.02 12.52 14.90
CA GLU A 64 13.21 13.22 15.40
C GLU A 64 13.88 12.52 16.58
N THR A 65 13.15 11.70 17.32
CA THR A 65 13.67 10.94 18.48
C THR A 65 14.31 9.61 18.08
N LEU A 66 14.17 9.21 16.82
CA LEU A 66 14.60 7.91 16.32
C LEU A 66 16.06 7.94 15.80
N PRO A 67 16.74 6.78 15.70
CA PRO A 67 18.06 6.67 15.10
C PRO A 67 18.13 7.31 13.71
N LEU A 68 19.31 7.82 13.35
CA LEU A 68 19.51 8.48 12.04
C LEU A 68 19.11 7.61 10.86
N THR A 69 19.45 6.32 10.88
CA THR A 69 19.08 5.37 9.83
C THR A 69 17.58 5.29 9.62
N VAL A 70 16.80 5.21 10.71
CA VAL A 70 15.33 5.17 10.66
C VAL A 70 14.79 6.49 10.09
N ARG A 71 15.33 7.64 10.52
CA ARG A 71 14.94 8.94 9.96
C ARG A 71 15.22 9.04 8.46
N LEU A 72 16.33 8.49 7.99
CA LEU A 72 16.64 8.43 6.55
C LEU A 72 15.63 7.55 5.80
N GLY A 73 15.23 6.41 6.37
CA GLY A 73 14.17 5.57 5.80
C GLY A 73 12.83 6.31 5.69
N ILE A 74 12.42 7.03 6.74
CA ILE A 74 11.19 7.83 6.75
C ILE A 74 11.27 8.98 5.73
N ASN A 75 12.41 9.68 5.65
CA ASN A 75 12.62 10.74 4.66
C ASN A 75 12.57 10.19 3.23
N SER A 76 13.13 9.00 3.01
CA SER A 76 13.01 8.30 1.72
C SER A 76 11.55 7.99 1.38
N ALA A 77 10.75 7.53 2.33
CA ALA A 77 9.32 7.29 2.13
C ALA A 77 8.55 8.57 1.74
N CYS A 78 8.90 9.71 2.36
CA CYS A 78 8.35 11.02 2.01
C CYS A 78 8.68 11.41 0.56
N ALA A 79 9.95 11.34 0.18
CA ALA A 79 10.40 11.69 -1.17
C ALA A 79 9.76 10.79 -2.24
N ILE A 80 9.63 9.49 -1.96
CA ILE A 80 8.98 8.52 -2.84
C ILE A 80 7.51 8.87 -3.02
N ARG A 81 6.78 9.14 -1.93
CA ARG A 81 5.37 9.55 -2.00
C ARG A 81 5.20 10.75 -2.93
N ASP A 82 6.00 11.79 -2.75
CA ASP A 82 5.91 13.03 -3.53
C ASP A 82 6.18 12.76 -5.02
N LEU A 83 7.20 11.97 -5.32
CA LEU A 83 7.49 11.55 -6.68
C LEU A 83 6.34 10.75 -7.28
N LEU A 84 5.82 9.75 -6.58
CA LEU A 84 4.74 8.90 -7.10
C LEU A 84 3.46 9.69 -7.33
N LEU A 85 3.08 10.60 -6.43
CA LEU A 85 1.89 11.42 -6.59
C LEU A 85 2.00 12.39 -7.78
N THR A 86 3.20 12.81 -8.16
CA THR A 86 3.43 13.76 -9.25
C THR A 86 3.72 13.10 -10.60
N SER A 87 4.40 11.95 -10.62
CA SER A 87 4.96 11.37 -11.84
C SER A 87 4.28 10.10 -12.32
N SER A 88 3.45 9.44 -11.49
CA SER A 88 2.85 8.15 -11.84
C SER A 88 1.92 8.20 -13.05
N GLU A 89 1.13 9.25 -13.20
CA GLU A 89 0.24 9.40 -14.35
C GLU A 89 1.04 9.43 -15.66
N GLN A 90 2.12 10.23 -15.70
CA GLN A 90 3.00 10.29 -16.86
C GLN A 90 3.73 8.97 -17.11
N ALA A 91 4.23 8.33 -16.05
CA ALA A 91 4.94 7.05 -16.15
C ALA A 91 4.03 5.92 -16.67
N LEU A 92 2.76 5.88 -16.24
CA LEU A 92 1.77 4.93 -16.75
C LEU A 92 1.44 5.20 -18.22
N ALA A 93 1.26 6.46 -18.62
CA ALA A 93 1.04 6.83 -20.01
C ALA A 93 2.25 6.48 -20.90
N ASP A 94 3.47 6.71 -20.41
CA ASP A 94 4.69 6.36 -21.13
C ASP A 94 4.85 4.84 -21.27
N LYS A 95 4.49 4.07 -20.24
CA LYS A 95 4.47 2.62 -20.29
C LYS A 95 3.49 2.10 -21.36
N GLN A 96 2.26 2.60 -21.41
CA GLN A 96 1.28 2.22 -22.43
C GLN A 96 1.78 2.51 -23.86
N GLN A 97 2.54 3.59 -24.03
CA GLN A 97 3.15 3.97 -25.30
C GLN A 97 4.52 3.30 -25.53
N ARG A 98 4.98 2.43 -24.62
CA ARG A 98 6.28 1.75 -24.63
C ARG A 98 7.45 2.73 -24.78
N ARG A 99 7.36 3.90 -24.14
CA ARG A 99 8.40 4.92 -24.13
C ARG A 99 9.21 4.84 -22.85
N LEU A 100 10.50 4.64 -23.00
CA LEU A 100 11.46 4.70 -21.89
C LEU A 100 11.83 6.18 -21.64
N THR A 101 11.12 6.81 -20.71
CA THR A 101 11.33 8.20 -20.32
C THR A 101 11.95 8.30 -18.94
N GLN A 102 12.43 9.49 -18.56
CA GLN A 102 12.93 9.73 -17.22
C GLN A 102 11.81 9.54 -16.17
N ALA A 103 10.60 10.03 -16.42
CA ALA A 103 9.47 9.86 -15.51
C ALA A 103 9.16 8.38 -15.24
N PHE A 104 9.20 7.52 -16.27
CA PHE A 104 9.05 6.08 -16.10
C PHE A 104 10.18 5.48 -15.26
N CYS A 105 11.43 5.83 -15.55
CA CYS A 105 12.59 5.34 -14.80
C CYS A 105 12.53 5.79 -13.34
N ASP A 106 12.20 7.04 -13.07
CA ASP A 106 12.10 7.58 -11.70
C ASP A 106 11.03 6.85 -10.88
N VAL A 107 9.89 6.52 -11.48
CA VAL A 107 8.84 5.71 -10.80
C VAL A 107 9.32 4.29 -10.54
N VAL A 108 10.03 3.65 -11.48
CA VAL A 108 10.63 2.32 -11.26
C VAL A 108 11.66 2.36 -10.14
N ASP A 109 12.53 3.38 -10.14
CA ASP A 109 13.54 3.57 -9.09
C ASP A 109 12.91 3.85 -7.73
N ALA A 110 11.83 4.63 -7.68
CA ALA A 110 11.08 4.86 -6.45
C ALA A 110 10.51 3.55 -5.86
N ILE A 111 9.96 2.69 -6.72
CA ILE A 111 9.39 1.40 -6.30
C ILE A 111 10.50 0.45 -5.81
N ILE A 112 11.57 0.27 -6.59
CA ILE A 112 12.58 -0.76 -6.33
C ILE A 112 13.66 -0.24 -5.37
N ALA A 113 14.42 0.77 -5.77
CA ALA A 113 15.51 1.28 -4.97
C ALA A 113 14.99 2.02 -3.74
N GLY A 114 14.07 2.95 -3.95
CA GLY A 114 13.48 3.74 -2.88
C GLY A 114 12.71 2.89 -1.87
N GLY A 115 11.84 1.99 -2.34
CA GLY A 115 11.11 1.05 -1.47
C GLY A 115 12.04 0.17 -0.63
N GLY A 116 13.17 -0.27 -1.22
CA GLY A 116 14.20 -1.02 -0.51
C GLY A 116 14.93 -0.20 0.54
N MET A 117 15.25 1.07 0.25
CA MET A 117 15.84 1.98 1.24
C MET A 117 14.91 2.20 2.44
N VAL A 118 13.62 2.40 2.20
CA VAL A 118 12.62 2.53 3.26
C VAL A 118 12.61 1.30 4.15
N GLY A 119 12.48 0.11 3.54
CA GLY A 119 12.44 -1.14 4.28
C GLY A 119 13.75 -1.51 4.96
N GLY A 120 14.90 -1.20 4.34
CA GLY A 120 16.23 -1.53 4.85
C GLY A 120 16.71 -0.59 5.97
N LEU A 121 16.39 0.70 5.90
CA LEU A 121 16.83 1.70 6.88
C LEU A 121 15.81 1.96 7.98
N GLY A 122 14.53 1.80 7.68
CA GLY A 122 13.44 2.21 8.57
C GLY A 122 13.05 1.18 9.62
N GLU A 123 13.63 -0.03 9.58
CA GLU A 123 13.36 -1.11 10.53
C GLU A 123 11.85 -1.37 10.69
N ARG A 124 11.38 -1.57 11.92
CA ARG A 124 9.96 -1.76 12.25
C ARG A 124 9.09 -0.52 11.99
N TYR A 125 9.69 0.66 11.96
CA TYR A 125 8.98 1.94 11.84
C TYR A 125 8.50 2.28 10.43
N THR A 126 8.90 1.50 9.45
CA THR A 126 8.50 1.68 8.04
C THR A 126 7.94 0.40 7.43
N ARG A 127 7.44 -0.52 8.26
CA ARG A 127 6.90 -1.81 7.79
C ARG A 127 5.45 -1.66 7.36
N VAL A 128 4.56 -2.20 8.13
CA VAL A 128 3.13 -2.34 7.81
C VAL A 128 2.27 -1.81 8.94
N ALA A 129 1.13 -1.23 8.61
CA ALA A 129 0.12 -0.79 9.56
C ALA A 129 -1.28 -1.20 9.06
N ALA A 130 -2.26 -0.27 9.00
CA ALA A 130 -3.62 -0.65 8.62
C ALA A 130 -3.79 -0.92 7.13
N ALA A 131 -3.03 -0.27 6.24
CA ALA A 131 -3.19 -0.48 4.81
C ALA A 131 -2.96 -1.95 4.43
N HIS A 132 -1.89 -2.55 4.95
CA HIS A 132 -1.59 -3.97 4.73
C HIS A 132 -2.57 -4.90 5.47
N ALA A 133 -3.02 -4.54 6.67
CA ALA A 133 -4.03 -5.33 7.38
C ALA A 133 -5.37 -5.37 6.62
N VAL A 134 -5.79 -4.26 6.01
CA VAL A 134 -6.97 -4.21 5.13
C VAL A 134 -6.78 -5.08 3.89
N HIS A 135 -5.60 -5.00 3.25
CA HIS A 135 -5.25 -5.93 2.17
C HIS A 135 -5.43 -7.39 2.62
N ASN A 136 -4.85 -7.77 3.78
CA ASN A 136 -4.98 -9.13 4.31
C ASN A 136 -6.44 -9.52 4.53
N GLY A 137 -7.25 -8.60 5.06
CA GLY A 137 -8.70 -8.79 5.18
C GLY A 137 -9.38 -9.06 3.84
N LEU A 138 -9.04 -8.31 2.80
CA LEU A 138 -9.62 -8.50 1.47
C LEU A 138 -9.26 -9.87 0.85
N THR A 139 -8.13 -10.47 1.23
CA THR A 139 -7.72 -11.80 0.69
C THR A 139 -8.65 -12.96 1.08
N VAL A 140 -9.56 -12.78 2.05
CA VAL A 140 -10.55 -13.81 2.41
C VAL A 140 -11.69 -13.92 1.40
N LEU A 141 -11.78 -12.98 0.47
CA LEU A 141 -12.80 -12.96 -0.56
C LEU A 141 -12.22 -13.48 -1.88
N PRO A 142 -12.67 -14.64 -2.40
CA PRO A 142 -12.11 -15.25 -3.61
C PRO A 142 -12.12 -14.32 -4.83
N GLN A 143 -13.14 -13.46 -4.97
CA GLN A 143 -13.26 -12.51 -6.08
C GLN A 143 -12.14 -11.48 -6.11
N THR A 144 -11.45 -11.25 -4.99
CA THR A 144 -10.32 -10.30 -4.91
C THR A 144 -8.98 -10.92 -5.30
N GLU A 145 -8.91 -12.23 -5.52
CA GLU A 145 -7.66 -12.94 -5.84
C GLU A 145 -7.00 -12.42 -7.13
N LYS A 146 -7.81 -12.05 -8.12
CA LYS A 146 -7.33 -11.52 -9.40
C LYS A 146 -6.64 -10.15 -9.28
N PHE A 147 -6.87 -9.39 -8.21
CA PHE A 147 -6.22 -8.12 -7.99
C PHE A 147 -4.87 -8.30 -7.31
N LEU A 148 -3.86 -7.64 -7.83
CA LEU A 148 -2.50 -7.69 -7.28
C LEU A 148 -2.44 -7.12 -5.86
N HIS A 149 -1.43 -7.55 -5.11
CA HIS A 149 -1.18 -7.13 -3.72
C HIS A 149 -1.27 -5.60 -3.56
N GLY A 150 -0.45 -4.86 -4.28
CA GLY A 150 -0.36 -3.41 -4.14
C GLY A 150 -1.63 -2.65 -4.55
N THR A 151 -2.45 -3.22 -5.43
CA THR A 151 -3.76 -2.66 -5.77
C THR A 151 -4.70 -2.66 -4.55
N LYS A 152 -4.73 -3.77 -3.81
CA LYS A 152 -5.50 -3.89 -2.56
C LYS A 152 -4.90 -3.06 -1.42
N VAL A 153 -3.56 -2.98 -1.34
CA VAL A 153 -2.87 -2.12 -0.37
C VAL A 153 -3.19 -0.65 -0.61
N ALA A 154 -3.23 -0.19 -1.87
CA ALA A 154 -3.64 1.17 -2.21
C ALA A 154 -5.02 1.52 -1.65
N TYR A 155 -6.01 0.62 -1.82
CA TYR A 155 -7.32 0.80 -1.20
C TYR A 155 -7.22 0.84 0.34
N GLY A 156 -6.38 -0.01 0.92
CA GLY A 156 -6.11 -0.03 2.36
C GLY A 156 -5.59 1.30 2.90
N ILE A 157 -4.81 2.08 2.12
CA ILE A 157 -4.37 3.42 2.52
C ILE A 157 -5.57 4.37 2.70
N LEU A 158 -6.58 4.27 1.84
CA LEU A 158 -7.80 5.07 1.95
C LEU A 158 -8.56 4.74 3.25
N VAL A 159 -8.70 3.45 3.55
CA VAL A 159 -9.35 2.99 4.79
C VAL A 159 -8.57 3.44 6.02
N GLN A 160 -7.23 3.35 5.99
CA GLN A 160 -6.38 3.87 7.06
C GLN A 160 -6.58 5.37 7.27
N SER A 161 -6.59 6.16 6.20
CA SER A 161 -6.82 7.61 6.27
C SER A 161 -8.20 7.94 6.84
N ALA A 162 -9.22 7.15 6.48
CA ALA A 162 -10.57 7.30 7.02
C ALA A 162 -10.64 6.98 8.52
N LEU A 163 -9.96 5.92 8.99
CA LEU A 163 -9.84 5.55 10.42
C LEU A 163 -9.15 6.65 11.23
N LEU A 164 -8.15 7.30 10.66
CA LEU A 164 -7.39 8.38 11.29
C LEU A 164 -8.12 9.74 11.22
N GLY A 165 -9.26 9.83 10.55
CA GLY A 165 -9.99 11.09 10.37
C GLY A 165 -9.28 12.10 9.46
N GLN A 166 -8.39 11.65 8.58
CA GLN A 166 -7.56 12.48 7.70
C GLN A 166 -8.27 12.77 6.37
N ASP A 167 -9.36 13.54 6.41
CA ASP A 167 -10.23 13.78 5.26
C ASP A 167 -9.53 14.49 4.10
N ASP A 168 -8.61 15.42 4.38
CA ASP A 168 -7.82 16.12 3.37
C ASP A 168 -6.87 15.14 2.64
N VAL A 169 -6.24 14.23 3.38
CA VAL A 169 -5.38 13.18 2.80
C VAL A 169 -6.22 12.22 1.96
N LEU A 170 -7.39 11.83 2.46
CA LEU A 170 -8.32 10.95 1.73
C LEU A 170 -8.77 11.59 0.42
N ALA A 171 -9.14 12.87 0.42
CA ALA A 171 -9.51 13.61 -0.78
C ALA A 171 -8.36 13.70 -1.81
N GLN A 172 -7.15 14.00 -1.32
CA GLN A 172 -5.95 14.05 -2.17
C GLN A 172 -5.66 12.69 -2.81
N LEU A 173 -5.71 11.61 -2.03
CA LEU A 173 -5.46 10.26 -2.52
C LEU A 173 -6.51 9.82 -3.53
N ILE A 174 -7.80 10.01 -3.26
CA ILE A 174 -8.87 9.65 -4.20
C ILE A 174 -8.69 10.41 -5.52
N THR A 175 -8.33 11.70 -5.47
CA THR A 175 -8.05 12.49 -6.66
C THR A 175 -6.89 11.92 -7.48
N ALA A 176 -5.79 11.55 -6.82
CA ALA A 176 -4.64 10.93 -7.47
C ALA A 176 -4.96 9.54 -8.02
N TYR A 177 -5.65 8.70 -7.25
CA TYR A 177 -6.00 7.33 -7.64
C TYR A 177 -6.90 7.27 -8.86
N ARG A 178 -7.85 8.21 -9.00
CA ARG A 178 -8.66 8.32 -10.21
C ARG A 178 -7.82 8.57 -11.46
N ARG A 179 -6.75 9.37 -11.36
CA ARG A 179 -5.81 9.60 -12.47
C ARG A 179 -4.94 8.39 -12.78
N PHE A 180 -4.59 7.62 -11.75
CA PHE A 180 -3.73 6.43 -11.90
C PHE A 180 -4.52 5.17 -12.25
N HIS A 181 -5.85 5.17 -12.07
CA HIS A 181 -6.71 4.00 -12.13
C HIS A 181 -6.46 3.00 -10.99
N LEU A 182 -6.05 3.48 -9.82
CA LEU A 182 -6.06 2.73 -8.57
C LEU A 182 -7.48 2.73 -7.96
N PRO A 183 -7.87 1.67 -7.23
CA PRO A 183 -9.22 1.57 -6.70
C PRO A 183 -9.50 2.63 -5.63
N THR A 184 -10.64 3.29 -5.76
CA THR A 184 -11.18 4.28 -4.82
C THR A 184 -12.41 3.77 -4.08
N ARG A 185 -12.96 2.61 -4.49
CA ARG A 185 -14.15 1.97 -3.93
C ARG A 185 -13.99 0.45 -3.91
N LEU A 186 -14.73 -0.20 -3.02
CA LEU A 186 -14.78 -1.67 -2.94
C LEU A 186 -15.34 -2.31 -4.22
N SER A 187 -16.29 -1.65 -4.89
CA SER A 187 -16.84 -2.14 -6.16
C SER A 187 -15.79 -2.28 -7.27
N GLU A 188 -14.71 -1.49 -7.21
CA GLU A 188 -13.56 -1.60 -8.14
C GLU A 188 -12.62 -2.77 -7.79
N LEU A 189 -12.88 -3.44 -6.65
CA LEU A 189 -12.25 -4.69 -6.21
C LEU A 189 -13.25 -5.88 -6.22
N ASP A 190 -14.37 -5.76 -6.95
CA ASP A 190 -15.47 -6.73 -7.02
C ASP A 190 -16.09 -7.07 -5.64
N VAL A 191 -16.09 -6.13 -4.72
CA VAL A 191 -16.69 -6.27 -3.39
C VAL A 191 -17.88 -5.30 -3.26
N ASP A 192 -19.04 -5.85 -2.90
CA ASP A 192 -20.23 -5.03 -2.62
C ASP A 192 -20.24 -4.65 -1.13
N ILE A 193 -20.17 -3.34 -0.84
CA ILE A 193 -20.25 -2.80 0.53
C ILE A 193 -21.55 -3.19 1.24
N HIS A 194 -22.62 -3.46 0.49
CA HIS A 194 -23.92 -3.86 1.03
C HIS A 194 -24.02 -5.35 1.33
N ASN A 195 -23.07 -6.17 0.87
CA ASN A 195 -22.95 -7.58 1.26
C ASN A 195 -22.33 -7.69 2.67
N THR A 196 -23.19 -7.52 3.68
CA THR A 196 -22.77 -7.48 5.09
C THR A 196 -21.97 -8.71 5.51
N ALA A 197 -22.32 -9.91 4.99
CA ALA A 197 -21.62 -11.15 5.32
C ALA A 197 -20.17 -11.16 4.79
N GLU A 198 -19.91 -10.62 3.61
CA GLU A 198 -18.55 -10.48 3.07
C GLU A 198 -17.76 -9.44 3.83
N ILE A 199 -18.36 -8.27 4.09
CA ILE A 199 -17.72 -7.20 4.85
C ILE A 199 -17.39 -7.63 6.27
N ASP A 200 -18.27 -8.40 6.94
CA ASP A 200 -18.00 -8.96 8.26
C ASP A 200 -16.78 -9.88 8.26
N ARG A 201 -16.62 -10.73 7.22
CA ARG A 201 -15.44 -11.58 7.08
C ARG A 201 -14.16 -10.78 6.89
N VAL A 202 -14.20 -9.74 6.03
CA VAL A 202 -13.07 -8.83 5.82
C VAL A 202 -12.69 -8.14 7.11
N ILE A 203 -13.65 -7.57 7.83
CA ILE A 203 -13.45 -6.90 9.11
C ILE A 203 -12.85 -7.85 10.14
N ALA A 204 -13.43 -9.04 10.30
CA ALA A 204 -12.95 -10.03 11.26
C ALA A 204 -11.50 -10.45 10.99
N HIS A 205 -11.13 -10.60 9.72
CA HIS A 205 -9.76 -10.93 9.35
C HIS A 205 -8.79 -9.75 9.55
N THR A 206 -9.19 -8.55 9.18
CA THR A 206 -8.41 -7.31 9.36
C THR A 206 -8.12 -7.02 10.84
N LEU A 207 -9.05 -7.38 11.73
CA LEU A 207 -8.91 -7.15 13.18
C LEU A 207 -8.29 -8.33 13.95
N ARG A 208 -7.75 -9.35 13.28
CA ARG A 208 -7.06 -10.44 13.98
C ARG A 208 -5.93 -9.88 14.86
N PRO A 209 -5.67 -10.46 16.02
CA PRO A 209 -4.63 -9.97 16.95
C PRO A 209 -3.20 -9.89 16.35
N VAL A 210 -2.95 -10.66 15.29
CA VAL A 210 -1.65 -10.70 14.59
C VAL A 210 -1.49 -9.57 13.55
N GLU A 211 -2.57 -8.88 13.23
CA GLU A 211 -2.56 -7.84 12.18
C GLU A 211 -1.99 -6.52 12.68
N SER A 212 -1.32 -5.84 11.76
CA SER A 212 -0.63 -4.58 12.03
C SER A 212 -1.57 -3.37 12.20
N ILE A 213 -2.86 -3.50 11.97
CA ILE A 213 -3.84 -2.43 12.20
C ILE A 213 -3.83 -1.95 13.67
N HIS A 214 -3.47 -2.82 14.60
CA HIS A 214 -3.40 -2.51 16.03
C HIS A 214 -2.29 -1.51 16.40
N TYR A 215 -1.43 -1.14 15.46
CA TYR A 215 -0.47 -0.04 15.65
C TYR A 215 -1.09 1.35 15.48
N LEU A 216 -2.32 1.45 14.97
CA LEU A 216 -3.00 2.74 14.85
C LEU A 216 -3.37 3.30 16.24
N PRO A 217 -3.20 4.61 16.45
CA PRO A 217 -3.55 5.28 17.72
C PRO A 217 -5.05 5.61 17.79
N VAL A 218 -5.92 4.65 17.44
CA VAL A 218 -7.38 4.80 17.41
C VAL A 218 -8.07 3.60 18.05
N THR A 219 -9.29 3.78 18.49
CA THR A 219 -10.10 2.66 18.98
C THR A 219 -10.58 1.81 17.81
N LEU A 220 -10.18 0.56 17.82
CA LEU A 220 -10.51 -0.42 16.78
C LEU A 220 -11.61 -1.35 17.25
N THR A 221 -12.74 -1.29 16.59
CA THR A 221 -13.88 -2.21 16.73
C THR A 221 -14.40 -2.59 15.35
N PRO A 222 -15.21 -3.65 15.23
CA PRO A 222 -15.90 -3.94 13.96
C PRO A 222 -16.68 -2.74 13.42
N ASP A 223 -17.34 -1.99 14.29
CA ASP A 223 -18.15 -0.82 13.89
C ASP A 223 -17.29 0.33 13.38
N THR A 224 -16.15 0.66 14.06
CA THR A 224 -15.26 1.73 13.60
C THR A 224 -14.61 1.40 12.27
N LEU A 225 -14.23 0.13 12.04
CA LEU A 225 -13.66 -0.30 10.77
C LEU A 225 -14.73 -0.32 9.66
N ARG A 226 -15.96 -0.77 9.96
CA ARG A 226 -17.08 -0.68 9.02
C ARG A 226 -17.36 0.77 8.60
N ALA A 227 -17.44 1.67 9.56
CA ALA A 227 -17.66 3.10 9.29
C ALA A 227 -16.54 3.68 8.41
N ALA A 228 -15.30 3.21 8.56
CA ALA A 228 -14.18 3.62 7.69
C ALA A 228 -14.36 3.11 6.25
N PHE A 229 -14.77 1.86 6.04
CA PHE A 229 -15.11 1.34 4.71
C PHE A 229 -16.24 2.14 4.07
N GLU A 230 -17.32 2.38 4.81
CA GLU A 230 -18.46 3.18 4.33
C GLU A 230 -18.05 4.63 4.01
N LYS A 231 -17.20 5.23 4.84
CA LYS A 231 -16.66 6.57 4.60
C LYS A 231 -15.90 6.63 3.29
N VAL A 232 -15.03 5.67 3.01
CA VAL A 232 -14.29 5.60 1.73
C VAL A 232 -15.25 5.41 0.55
N GLU A 233 -16.21 4.50 0.67
CA GLU A 233 -17.17 4.16 -0.41
C GLU A 233 -18.02 5.37 -0.82
N PHE A 234 -18.48 6.16 0.14
CA PHE A 234 -19.39 7.28 -0.07
C PHE A 234 -18.70 8.65 -0.02
N PHE A 235 -17.35 8.68 0.03
CA PHE A 235 -16.60 9.94 0.10
C PHE A 235 -16.86 10.80 -1.14
N ARG A 236 -17.21 12.06 -0.90
CA ARG A 236 -17.43 13.05 -1.96
C ARG A 236 -16.34 14.12 -1.85
N ILE A 237 -15.65 14.35 -2.97
CA ILE A 237 -14.68 15.44 -3.16
C ILE A 237 -15.46 16.68 -3.61
#